data_e055bf986b1053403c12ece5d4ccdd33
#
_entry.id   e055bf986b1053403c12ece5d4ccdd33
#
_cell.length_a   1.000
_cell.length_b   1.000
_cell.length_c   1.000
_cell.angle_alpha   90.00
_cell.angle_beta   90.00
_cell.angle_gamma   90.00
#
_symmetry.space_group_name_H-M   'P 1'
#
loop_
_entity.id
_entity.type
_entity.pdbx_description
1 polymer ?
#
loop_
_entity_poly.entity_id
_entity_poly.type
_entity_poly.pdbx_seq_one_letter_code
_entity_poly.pdbx_strand_id
1 'polypeptide(L)'
;QRQMCIRDSYAPVGSGAPNVKIDSIVGVVKAYSSCVGEGPFTCEFFGKEADELRNAGFEFGAKTGRPRRVGPIDIVATRYGIRCQGATSIALTKLDVLSYMDQVPVCAHYELDGKQIEEFPFPAVLADAKPVMEYLPGWKCDISGCRTWDELPENAKKYVEYVEKNIGCHIGYVSVGPERDSIIYR
;
A
#
# COMPACT_ATOMS: atom_id res chain seq x y z
N GLN A 1 -10.32 19.08 -10.76
CA GLN A 1 -11.10 19.73 -9.68
C GLN A 1 -12.14 18.79 -9.07
N ARG A 2 -12.92 18.07 -9.90
CA ARG A 2 -13.90 17.10 -9.39
C ARG A 2 -13.27 15.96 -8.57
N GLN A 3 -12.09 15.50 -8.92
CA GLN A 3 -11.37 14.45 -8.18
C GLN A 3 -10.96 14.90 -6.78
N MET A 4 -10.72 16.18 -6.57
CA MET A 4 -10.43 16.72 -5.24
C MET A 4 -11.66 16.82 -4.35
N CYS A 5 -12.85 17.00 -4.94
CA CYS A 5 -14.12 17.08 -4.22
C CYS A 5 -14.66 15.71 -3.78
N ILE A 6 -14.12 14.61 -4.30
CA ILE A 6 -14.51 13.23 -3.95
C ILE A 6 -13.48 12.55 -3.04
N ARG A 7 -12.55 13.29 -2.46
CA ARG A 7 -11.77 12.76 -1.35
C ARG A 7 -12.66 12.62 -0.13
N ASP A 8 -12.52 11.53 0.53
CA ASP A 8 -13.44 10.95 1.50
C ASP A 8 -14.00 11.93 2.52
N SER A 9 -13.15 12.67 3.22
CA SER A 9 -13.59 13.70 4.19
C SER A 9 -14.30 14.89 3.56
N TYR A 10 -14.15 15.13 2.25
CA TYR A 10 -14.85 16.21 1.51
C TYR A 10 -16.02 15.72 0.66
N ALA A 11 -16.30 14.43 0.64
CA ALA A 11 -17.42 13.87 -0.13
C ALA A 11 -18.78 14.51 0.22
N PRO A 12 -19.12 14.77 1.51
CA PRO A 12 -20.36 15.46 1.87
C PRO A 12 -20.44 16.86 1.28
N VAL A 13 -19.36 17.62 1.32
CA VAL A 13 -19.30 18.98 0.76
C VAL A 13 -19.43 18.93 -0.76
N GLY A 14 -18.69 18.03 -1.41
CA GLY A 14 -18.70 17.86 -2.87
C GLY A 14 -20.04 17.36 -3.41
N SER A 15 -20.81 16.62 -2.61
CA SER A 15 -22.17 16.14 -2.96
C SER A 15 -23.28 17.13 -2.64
N GLY A 16 -22.97 18.27 -2.01
CA GLY A 16 -23.96 19.24 -1.59
C GLY A 16 -24.69 18.89 -0.27
N ALA A 17 -24.19 17.92 0.47
CA ALA A 17 -24.74 17.47 1.75
C ALA A 17 -23.74 17.72 2.91
N PRO A 18 -23.35 18.97 3.20
CA PRO A 18 -22.25 19.28 4.12
C PRO A 18 -22.50 18.85 5.57
N ASN A 19 -23.74 18.58 5.93
CA ASN A 19 -24.14 18.19 7.30
C ASN A 19 -24.11 16.67 7.50
N VAL A 20 -23.80 15.88 6.46
CA VAL A 20 -23.67 14.42 6.59
C VAL A 20 -22.38 14.10 7.35
N LYS A 21 -22.51 13.37 8.44
CA LYS A 21 -21.38 12.84 9.19
C LYS A 21 -20.89 11.54 8.53
N ILE A 22 -19.61 11.44 8.30
CA ILE A 22 -18.96 10.19 7.85
C ILE A 22 -18.49 9.44 9.10
N ASP A 23 -19.00 8.24 9.30
CA ASP A 23 -18.63 7.41 10.46
C ASP A 23 -17.37 6.57 10.21
N SER A 24 -17.11 6.21 8.95
CA SER A 24 -15.96 5.39 8.57
C SER A 24 -15.41 5.81 7.21
N ILE A 25 -14.09 5.91 7.12
CA ILE A 25 -13.33 6.15 5.89
C ILE A 25 -12.39 4.99 5.69
N VAL A 26 -12.62 4.20 4.65
CA VAL A 26 -11.76 3.05 4.31
C VAL A 26 -10.72 3.49 3.28
N GLY A 27 -9.45 3.55 3.70
CA GLY A 27 -8.33 3.77 2.79
C GLY A 27 -7.96 2.48 2.05
N VAL A 28 -7.78 2.53 0.73
CA VAL A 28 -7.33 1.37 -0.05
C VAL A 28 -5.84 1.46 -0.29
N VAL A 29 -5.09 0.45 0.15
CA VAL A 29 -3.64 0.36 0.03
C VAL A 29 -3.28 -0.98 -0.59
N LYS A 30 -2.36 -1.01 -1.54
CA LYS A 30 -1.79 -2.27 -2.02
C LYS A 30 -0.76 -2.80 -1.03
N ALA A 31 -0.56 -4.10 -0.97
CA ALA A 31 0.52 -4.73 -0.21
C ALA A 31 1.94 -4.38 -0.76
N TYR A 32 2.02 -3.60 -1.81
CA TYR A 32 3.24 -3.03 -2.40
C TYR A 32 2.90 -1.68 -3.04
N SER A 33 3.91 -0.90 -3.39
CA SER A 33 3.72 0.42 -4.01
C SER A 33 3.75 0.34 -5.54
N SER A 34 2.91 1.13 -6.20
CA SER A 34 2.99 1.34 -7.65
C SER A 34 2.70 2.78 -8.01
N CYS A 35 3.39 3.30 -9.01
CA CYS A 35 3.26 4.69 -9.46
C CYS A 35 3.20 4.77 -10.98
N VAL A 36 2.48 5.77 -11.49
CA VAL A 36 2.43 6.14 -12.90
C VAL A 36 2.96 7.56 -13.04
N GLY A 37 3.81 7.77 -14.04
CA GLY A 37 4.38 9.08 -14.32
C GLY A 37 5.68 9.35 -13.57
N GLU A 38 6.15 10.58 -13.69
CA GLU A 38 7.40 11.06 -13.12
C GLU A 38 7.21 11.58 -11.69
N GLY A 39 8.28 11.77 -11.00
CA GLY A 39 8.30 12.26 -9.64
C GLY A 39 9.04 11.30 -8.69
N PRO A 40 9.34 11.73 -7.47
CA PRO A 40 10.07 10.92 -6.52
C PRO A 40 9.27 9.67 -6.11
N PHE A 41 9.97 8.53 -6.11
CA PHE A 41 9.48 7.26 -5.62
C PHE A 41 10.61 6.62 -4.82
N THR A 42 10.66 6.93 -3.55
CA THR A 42 11.81 6.71 -2.68
C THR A 42 12.28 5.26 -2.64
N CYS A 43 11.36 4.30 -2.64
CA CYS A 43 11.65 2.86 -2.57
C CYS A 43 11.41 2.12 -3.89
N GLU A 44 11.65 2.77 -5.03
CA GLU A 44 11.43 2.17 -6.35
C GLU A 44 12.38 0.99 -6.60
N PHE A 45 11.84 -0.09 -7.15
CA PHE A 45 12.60 -1.22 -7.65
C PHE A 45 13.05 -1.01 -9.10
N PHE A 46 14.20 -1.59 -9.44
CA PHE A 46 14.77 -1.53 -10.78
C PHE A 46 15.16 -2.93 -11.28
N GLY A 47 15.31 -3.06 -12.61
CA GLY A 47 15.75 -4.29 -13.24
C GLY A 47 14.84 -5.47 -12.95
N LYS A 48 15.44 -6.64 -12.67
CA LYS A 48 14.74 -7.92 -12.52
C LYS A 48 13.68 -7.91 -11.41
N GLU A 49 13.99 -7.32 -10.28
CA GLU A 49 13.07 -7.24 -9.13
C GLU A 49 11.79 -6.47 -9.48
N ALA A 50 11.95 -5.36 -10.19
CA ALA A 50 10.82 -4.58 -10.69
C ALA A 50 9.99 -5.37 -11.73
N ASP A 51 10.66 -6.11 -12.62
CA ASP A 51 9.98 -6.89 -13.66
C ASP A 51 9.18 -8.06 -13.04
N GLU A 52 9.74 -8.73 -12.05
CA GLU A 52 9.06 -9.81 -11.32
C GLU A 52 7.79 -9.29 -10.63
N LEU A 53 7.87 -8.18 -9.91
CA LEU A 53 6.71 -7.58 -9.23
C LEU A 53 5.67 -7.06 -10.22
N ARG A 54 6.10 -6.41 -11.33
CA ARG A 54 5.17 -5.96 -12.39
C ARG A 54 4.40 -7.12 -13.00
N ASN A 55 5.11 -8.20 -13.32
CA ASN A 55 4.49 -9.38 -13.93
C ASN A 55 3.53 -10.07 -12.96
N ALA A 56 3.94 -10.28 -11.71
CA ALA A 56 3.09 -10.88 -10.69
C ALA A 56 1.84 -10.04 -10.40
N GLY A 57 1.99 -8.71 -10.33
CA GLY A 57 0.91 -7.78 -10.03
C GLY A 57 0.13 -7.25 -11.22
N PHE A 58 0.49 -7.63 -12.47
CA PHE A 58 -0.07 -7.06 -13.71
C PHE A 58 0.02 -5.52 -13.73
N GLU A 59 1.16 -4.98 -13.30
CA GLU A 59 1.36 -3.54 -13.16
C GLU A 59 1.74 -2.89 -14.50
N PHE A 60 0.78 -2.88 -15.40
CA PHE A 60 0.84 -2.25 -16.72
C PHE A 60 -0.36 -1.33 -16.91
N GLY A 61 -0.18 -0.30 -17.73
CA GLY A 61 -1.27 0.60 -18.07
C GLY A 61 -2.35 -0.11 -18.90
N ALA A 62 -3.60 -0.07 -18.45
CA ALA A 62 -4.71 -0.81 -19.08
C ALA A 62 -4.90 -0.49 -20.57
N LYS A 63 -4.66 0.76 -21.00
CA LYS A 63 -4.80 1.19 -22.41
C LYS A 63 -3.47 1.22 -23.16
N THR A 64 -2.39 1.55 -22.50
CA THR A 64 -1.10 1.82 -23.15
C THR A 64 -0.11 0.67 -23.04
N GLY A 65 -0.36 -0.31 -22.17
CA GLY A 65 0.59 -1.38 -21.87
C GLY A 65 1.89 -0.89 -21.20
N ARG A 66 2.03 0.41 -20.88
CA ARG A 66 3.25 0.95 -20.27
C ARG A 66 3.51 0.32 -18.91
N PRO A 67 4.74 -0.12 -18.63
CA PRO A 67 5.10 -0.65 -17.32
C PRO A 67 4.97 0.45 -16.25
N ARG A 68 4.36 0.12 -15.13
CA ARG A 68 4.31 0.99 -13.97
C ARG A 68 5.61 0.88 -13.19
N ARG A 69 5.97 1.95 -12.52
CA ARG A 69 7.02 1.96 -11.50
C ARG A 69 6.46 1.19 -10.29
N VAL A 70 7.26 0.33 -9.70
CA VAL A 70 6.85 -0.53 -8.57
C VAL A 70 7.92 -0.54 -7.50
N GLY A 71 7.54 -0.87 -6.28
CA GLY A 71 8.44 -1.01 -5.14
C GLY A 71 7.70 -1.66 -3.97
N PRO A 72 8.36 -1.88 -2.84
CA PRO A 72 7.73 -2.44 -1.65
C PRO A 72 6.67 -1.49 -1.09
N ILE A 73 5.90 -1.95 -0.13
CA ILE A 73 5.05 -1.03 0.63
C ILE A 73 5.92 0.01 1.33
N ASP A 74 5.50 1.26 1.25
CA ASP A 74 6.17 2.40 1.87
C ASP A 74 5.37 2.83 3.10
N ILE A 75 5.90 2.52 4.28
CA ILE A 75 5.23 2.81 5.56
C ILE A 75 5.11 4.32 5.78
N VAL A 76 6.16 5.09 5.45
CA VAL A 76 6.19 6.54 5.68
C VAL A 76 5.14 7.24 4.80
N ALA A 77 5.13 6.92 3.50
CA ALA A 77 4.17 7.48 2.55
C ALA A 77 2.73 7.03 2.85
N THR A 78 2.55 5.75 3.23
CA THR A 78 1.22 5.21 3.57
C THR A 78 0.66 5.88 4.82
N ARG A 79 1.46 6.04 5.87
CA ARG A 79 1.08 6.76 7.10
C ARG A 79 0.68 8.21 6.82
N TYR A 80 1.44 8.88 5.98
CA TYR A 80 1.11 10.24 5.55
C TYR A 80 -0.22 10.29 4.79
N GLY A 81 -0.43 9.37 3.83
CA GLY A 81 -1.67 9.27 3.07
C GLY A 81 -2.90 9.01 3.96
N ILE A 82 -2.77 8.13 4.95
CA ILE A 82 -3.82 7.84 5.95
C ILE A 82 -4.22 9.12 6.70
N ARG A 83 -3.23 9.87 7.19
CA ARG A 83 -3.47 11.13 7.90
C ARG A 83 -4.13 12.18 7.02
N CYS A 84 -3.67 12.33 5.78
CA CYS A 84 -4.24 13.28 4.82
C CYS A 84 -5.69 12.97 4.43
N GLN A 85 -6.06 11.70 4.42
CA GLN A 85 -7.41 11.25 4.07
C GLN A 85 -8.33 11.12 5.29
N GLY A 86 -7.78 11.08 6.49
CA GLY A 86 -8.51 10.80 7.70
C GLY A 86 -9.09 9.38 7.71
N ALA A 87 -8.36 8.41 7.11
CA ALA A 87 -8.81 7.03 7.06
C ALA A 87 -8.89 6.43 8.47
N THR A 88 -9.99 5.76 8.75
CA THR A 88 -10.28 5.09 10.02
C THR A 88 -10.00 3.59 9.96
N SER A 89 -9.92 3.04 8.75
CA SER A 89 -9.64 1.64 8.48
C SER A 89 -8.97 1.51 7.11
N ILE A 90 -8.26 0.41 6.89
CA ILE A 90 -7.54 0.10 5.64
C ILE A 90 -8.08 -1.18 5.02
N ALA A 91 -8.23 -1.14 3.70
CA ALA A 91 -8.33 -2.31 2.86
C ALA A 91 -6.96 -2.56 2.20
N LEU A 92 -6.23 -3.56 2.70
CA LEU A 92 -4.94 -3.99 2.14
C LEU A 92 -5.22 -4.95 0.99
N THR A 93 -4.85 -4.54 -0.22
CA THR A 93 -5.17 -5.29 -1.44
C THR A 93 -3.94 -5.94 -2.06
N LYS A 94 -4.14 -6.96 -2.91
CA LYS A 94 -3.08 -7.62 -3.67
C LYS A 94 -2.03 -8.32 -2.81
N LEU A 95 -2.44 -8.87 -1.67
CA LEU A 95 -1.52 -9.63 -0.81
C LEU A 95 -1.02 -10.90 -1.53
N ASP A 96 -1.86 -11.54 -2.33
CA ASP A 96 -1.58 -12.68 -3.18
C ASP A 96 -0.39 -12.47 -4.13
N VAL A 97 -0.21 -11.25 -4.60
CA VAL A 97 0.88 -10.89 -5.53
C VAL A 97 2.27 -11.14 -4.93
N LEU A 98 2.42 -11.03 -3.62
CA LEU A 98 3.71 -11.22 -2.93
C LEU A 98 4.04 -12.67 -2.63
N SER A 99 3.16 -13.62 -2.98
CA SER A 99 3.31 -15.06 -2.66
C SER A 99 4.55 -15.72 -3.28
N TYR A 100 5.15 -15.13 -4.31
CA TYR A 100 6.36 -15.67 -4.93
C TYR A 100 7.66 -15.32 -4.17
N MET A 101 7.62 -14.35 -3.28
CA MET A 101 8.82 -13.84 -2.59
C MET A 101 9.29 -14.75 -1.46
N ASP A 102 10.60 -14.94 -1.34
CA ASP A 102 11.22 -15.62 -0.19
C ASP A 102 11.28 -14.70 1.03
N GLN A 103 11.54 -13.43 0.77
CA GLN A 103 11.49 -12.35 1.74
C GLN A 103 10.72 -11.19 1.14
N VAL A 104 9.78 -10.63 1.90
CA VAL A 104 8.95 -9.50 1.49
C VAL A 104 9.59 -8.23 2.03
N PRO A 105 10.11 -7.35 1.15
CA PRO A 105 10.68 -6.07 1.56
C PRO A 105 9.59 -5.07 1.95
N VAL A 106 9.92 -4.25 2.94
CA VAL A 106 9.10 -3.12 3.42
C VAL A 106 10.01 -1.91 3.57
N CYS A 107 9.63 -0.77 3.02
CA CYS A 107 10.29 0.49 3.32
C CYS A 107 9.77 1.01 4.66
N ALA A 108 10.54 0.75 5.72
CA ALA A 108 10.12 1.01 7.11
C ALA A 108 10.21 2.49 7.48
N HIS A 109 11.28 3.15 7.06
CA HIS A 109 11.53 4.58 7.28
C HIS A 109 12.48 5.12 6.22
N TYR A 110 12.74 6.42 6.26
CA TYR A 110 13.73 7.04 5.38
C TYR A 110 14.95 7.50 6.18
N GLU A 111 16.06 7.62 5.50
CA GLU A 111 17.26 8.32 5.97
C GLU A 111 17.45 9.60 5.16
N LEU A 112 17.63 10.73 5.84
CA LEU A 112 17.95 12.02 5.25
C LEU A 112 19.06 12.68 6.08
N ASP A 113 20.17 13.05 5.44
CA ASP A 113 21.34 13.65 6.10
C ASP A 113 21.88 12.83 7.28
N GLY A 114 21.86 11.48 7.15
CA GLY A 114 22.30 10.55 8.19
C GLY A 114 21.36 10.44 9.38
N LYS A 115 20.14 10.97 9.28
CA LYS A 115 19.11 10.87 10.33
C LYS A 115 17.93 10.06 9.83
N GLN A 116 17.46 9.18 10.68
CA GLN A 116 16.21 8.46 10.44
C GLN A 116 15.04 9.45 10.53
N ILE A 117 14.16 9.40 9.54
CA ILE A 117 12.91 10.16 9.52
C ILE A 117 11.73 9.21 9.29
N GLU A 118 10.70 9.41 10.11
CA GLU A 118 9.43 8.66 10.04
C GLU A 118 8.28 9.50 9.49
N GLU A 119 8.48 10.80 9.39
CA GLU A 119 7.54 11.74 8.82
C GLU A 119 7.82 11.91 7.33
N PHE A 120 6.75 11.98 6.51
CA PHE A 120 6.89 12.18 5.08
C PHE A 120 7.45 13.58 4.80
N PRO A 121 8.64 13.70 4.16
CA PRO A 121 9.30 14.99 3.99
C PRO A 121 8.62 15.83 2.90
N PHE A 122 8.93 17.11 2.87
CA PHE A 122 8.50 17.99 1.79
C PHE A 122 9.04 17.52 0.44
N PRO A 123 8.29 17.71 -0.66
CA PRO A 123 8.70 17.27 -2.00
C PRO A 123 10.10 17.73 -2.42
N ALA A 124 10.52 18.90 -1.97
CA ALA A 124 11.83 19.47 -2.30
C ALA A 124 13.02 18.64 -1.78
N VAL A 125 12.84 17.93 -0.67
CA VAL A 125 13.89 17.11 -0.04
C VAL A 125 13.60 15.61 -0.16
N LEU A 126 12.42 15.23 -0.65
CA LEU A 126 12.05 13.82 -0.80
C LEU A 126 12.96 13.08 -1.80
N ALA A 127 13.50 13.79 -2.80
CA ALA A 127 14.42 13.20 -3.77
C ALA A 127 15.77 12.79 -3.16
N ASP A 128 16.16 13.40 -2.05
CA ASP A 128 17.40 13.12 -1.32
C ASP A 128 17.22 12.05 -0.24
N ALA A 129 15.98 11.71 0.08
CA ALA A 129 15.65 10.70 1.08
C ALA A 129 16.01 9.30 0.55
N LYS A 130 16.66 8.51 1.39
CA LYS A 130 17.02 7.12 1.11
C LYS A 130 16.08 6.17 1.84
N PRO A 131 15.54 5.13 1.17
CA PRO A 131 14.71 4.15 1.84
C PRO A 131 15.55 3.25 2.73
N VAL A 132 15.07 2.97 3.92
CA VAL A 132 15.63 1.94 4.81
C VAL A 132 14.67 0.76 4.79
N MET A 133 15.18 -0.36 4.33
CA MET A 133 14.40 -1.55 4.04
C MET A 133 14.47 -2.54 5.19
N GLU A 134 13.33 -3.09 5.57
CA GLU A 134 13.21 -4.30 6.39
C GLU A 134 12.69 -5.45 5.53
N TYR A 135 13.06 -6.67 5.90
CA TYR A 135 12.71 -7.87 5.15
C TYR A 135 11.96 -8.85 6.07
N LEU A 136 10.72 -9.14 5.71
CA LEU A 136 9.88 -10.09 6.43
C LEU A 136 9.89 -11.45 5.73
N PRO A 137 9.78 -12.57 6.44
CA PRO A 137 9.68 -13.88 5.80
C PRO A 137 8.48 -13.97 4.87
N GLY A 138 8.71 -14.43 3.63
CA GLY A 138 7.64 -14.71 2.68
C GLY A 138 6.87 -15.99 3.04
N TRP A 139 5.76 -16.22 2.38
CA TRP A 139 4.91 -17.39 2.62
C TRP A 139 4.98 -18.44 1.52
N LYS A 140 5.46 -18.11 0.33
CA LYS A 140 5.76 -19.04 -0.79
C LYS A 140 4.67 -20.04 -1.12
N CYS A 141 3.41 -19.67 -0.94
CA CYS A 141 2.28 -20.49 -1.32
C CYS A 141 1.14 -19.61 -1.84
N ASP A 142 0.29 -20.19 -2.68
CA ASP A 142 -0.90 -19.52 -3.18
C ASP A 142 -1.90 -19.33 -2.03
N ILE A 143 -2.33 -18.09 -1.86
CA ILE A 143 -3.32 -17.68 -0.86
C ILE A 143 -4.65 -17.23 -1.49
N SER A 144 -4.77 -17.30 -2.81
CA SER A 144 -5.97 -16.82 -3.54
C SER A 144 -7.25 -17.56 -3.15
N GLY A 145 -7.11 -18.77 -2.61
CA GLY A 145 -8.21 -19.59 -2.09
C GLY A 145 -8.64 -19.26 -0.67
N CYS A 146 -7.86 -18.50 0.11
CA CYS A 146 -8.20 -18.18 1.50
C CYS A 146 -9.43 -17.25 1.56
N ARG A 147 -10.32 -17.49 2.51
CA ARG A 147 -11.54 -16.69 2.72
C ARG A 147 -11.67 -16.18 4.16
N THR A 148 -10.89 -16.73 5.07
CA THR A 148 -10.84 -16.34 6.47
C THR A 148 -9.42 -15.99 6.89
N TRP A 149 -9.30 -15.20 7.95
CA TRP A 149 -8.00 -14.85 8.52
C TRP A 149 -7.20 -16.08 8.95
N ASP A 150 -7.85 -17.08 9.50
CA ASP A 150 -7.21 -18.29 10.02
C ASP A 150 -6.59 -19.16 8.93
N GLU A 151 -7.12 -19.11 7.71
CA GLU A 151 -6.60 -19.84 6.55
C GLU A 151 -5.31 -19.23 5.98
N LEU A 152 -5.01 -17.98 6.32
CA LEU A 152 -3.78 -17.34 5.87
C LEU A 152 -2.55 -17.99 6.52
N PRO A 153 -1.46 -18.19 5.74
CA PRO A 153 -0.18 -18.59 6.28
C PRO A 153 0.31 -17.64 7.37
N GLU A 154 0.99 -18.17 8.36
CA GLU A 154 1.49 -17.39 9.50
C GLU A 154 2.35 -16.20 9.09
N ASN A 155 3.22 -16.36 8.07
CA ASN A 155 4.05 -15.27 7.58
C ASN A 155 3.22 -14.17 6.88
N ALA A 156 2.14 -14.53 6.18
CA ALA A 156 1.23 -13.56 5.59
C ALA A 156 0.48 -12.76 6.68
N LYS A 157 0.03 -13.43 7.76
CA LYS A 157 -0.54 -12.77 8.93
C LYS A 157 0.44 -11.78 9.56
N LYS A 158 1.67 -12.23 9.82
CA LYS A 158 2.74 -11.39 10.38
C LYS A 158 3.06 -10.18 9.52
N TYR A 159 3.04 -10.34 8.19
CA TYR A 159 3.20 -9.21 7.28
C TYR A 159 2.08 -8.18 7.45
N VAL A 160 0.82 -8.62 7.45
CA VAL A 160 -0.34 -7.72 7.62
C VAL A 160 -0.29 -7.02 8.99
N GLU A 161 0.02 -7.76 10.05
CA GLU A 161 0.14 -7.21 11.41
C GLU A 161 1.31 -6.22 11.54
N TYR A 162 2.44 -6.52 10.89
CA TYR A 162 3.57 -5.61 10.84
C TYR A 162 3.19 -4.29 10.15
N VAL A 163 2.53 -4.37 8.99
CA VAL A 163 2.06 -3.19 8.25
C VAL A 163 1.07 -2.40 9.11
N GLU A 164 0.03 -3.05 9.66
CA GLU A 164 -0.98 -2.44 10.52
C GLU A 164 -0.35 -1.65 11.67
N LYS A 165 0.56 -2.29 12.39
CA LYS A 165 1.28 -1.68 13.53
C LYS A 165 2.05 -0.44 13.10
N ASN A 166 2.76 -0.51 11.98
CA ASN A 166 3.67 0.56 11.56
C ASN A 166 2.95 1.72 10.84
N ILE A 167 1.83 1.48 10.16
CA ILE A 167 1.00 2.56 9.60
C ILE A 167 0.11 3.23 10.66
N GLY A 168 -0.12 2.56 11.79
CA GLY A 168 -0.93 3.09 12.90
C GLY A 168 -2.43 3.18 12.57
N CYS A 169 -2.93 2.31 11.68
CA CYS A 169 -4.33 2.28 11.29
C CYS A 169 -4.79 0.83 11.08
N HIS A 170 -5.97 0.49 11.60
CA HIS A 170 -6.50 -0.87 11.53
C HIS A 170 -6.70 -1.34 10.08
N ILE A 171 -6.20 -2.54 9.77
CA ILE A 171 -6.45 -3.22 8.51
C ILE A 171 -7.65 -4.15 8.68
N GLY A 172 -8.84 -3.65 8.38
CA GLY A 172 -10.10 -4.40 8.53
C GLY A 172 -10.41 -5.31 7.34
N TYR A 173 -9.71 -5.14 6.21
CA TYR A 173 -9.97 -5.87 4.98
C TYR A 173 -8.64 -6.28 4.35
N VAL A 174 -8.51 -7.55 3.98
CA VAL A 174 -7.34 -8.08 3.26
C VAL A 174 -7.81 -8.78 1.99
N SER A 175 -7.38 -8.28 0.82
CA SER A 175 -7.72 -8.91 -0.46
C SER A 175 -6.60 -9.84 -0.92
N VAL A 176 -6.98 -11.05 -1.28
CA VAL A 176 -6.11 -12.14 -1.74
C VAL A 176 -6.37 -12.54 -3.20
N GLY A 177 -7.09 -11.71 -3.94
CA GLY A 177 -7.41 -11.93 -5.35
C GLY A 177 -8.30 -10.82 -5.92
N PRO A 178 -8.60 -10.84 -7.23
CA PRO A 178 -9.39 -9.83 -7.90
C PRO A 178 -10.92 -10.02 -7.73
N GLU A 179 -11.35 -11.20 -7.31
CA GLU A 179 -12.75 -11.55 -7.21
C GLU A 179 -13.42 -10.89 -5.99
N ARG A 180 -14.73 -10.70 -6.07
CA ARG A 180 -15.50 -10.03 -5.02
C ARG A 180 -15.46 -10.78 -3.68
N ASP A 181 -15.37 -12.09 -3.72
CA ASP A 181 -15.31 -12.98 -2.56
C ASP A 181 -13.88 -13.23 -2.06
N SER A 182 -12.86 -12.64 -2.71
CA SER A 182 -11.46 -12.74 -2.33
C SER A 182 -11.06 -11.68 -1.28
N ILE A 183 -12.00 -11.30 -0.41
CA ILE A 183 -11.78 -10.35 0.66
C ILE A 183 -11.97 -11.06 2.00
N ILE A 184 -10.94 -10.98 2.83
CA ILE A 184 -10.92 -11.47 4.21
C ILE A 184 -11.24 -10.28 5.13
N TYR A 185 -12.18 -10.45 6.02
CA TYR A 185 -12.57 -9.47 7.05
C TYR A 185 -11.83 -9.78 8.36
N ARG A 186 -11.38 -8.72 9.03
CA ARG A 186 -10.67 -8.79 10.32
C ARG A 186 -11.40 -8.01 11.40
#